data_1ed920695e4578bdf1bb6c2fa85da010
#
_entry.id   1ed920695e4578bdf1bb6c2fa85da010
#
_cell.length_a   1.000
_cell.length_b   1.000
_cell.length_c   1.000
_cell.angle_alpha   90.00
_cell.angle_beta   90.00
_cell.angle_gamma   90.00
#
_symmetry.space_group_name_H-M   'P 1'
#
loop_
_entity.id
_entity.type
_entity.pdbx_description
1 polymer ?
#
loop_
_entity_poly.entity_id
_entity_poly.type
_entity_poly.pdbx_seq_one_letter_code
_entity_poly.pdbx_strand_id
1 'polypeptide(L)'
;MVKNMINSRLAVAIHILSLISTDERASSDMIADSVNTNPVVVRRTISQLKKAGLLTSRAGVAGASLKKDPSEITLLEVYRAVQNKEELFAIHDNPNPDCPVGKNIQHALDETFGSVQRAMENELANKSLYDVMNHLFC
;
A
#
# COMPACT_ATOMS: atom_id res chain seq x y z
N MET A 1 -17.75 0.25 -14.39
CA MET A 1 -16.48 0.94 -14.21
C MET A 1 -15.38 -0.03 -13.84
N VAL A 2 -14.28 0.12 -14.49
CA VAL A 2 -13.12 -0.70 -14.15
C VAL A 2 -12.52 -0.20 -12.87
N LYS A 3 -12.41 -1.08 -11.91
CA LYS A 3 -11.68 -0.78 -10.71
C LYS A 3 -10.20 -0.88 -11.00
N ASN A 4 -9.48 0.13 -10.67
CA ASN A 4 -8.05 0.05 -10.76
C ASN A 4 -7.55 -0.80 -9.60
N MET A 5 -7.10 -1.98 -9.91
CA MET A 5 -6.68 -2.94 -8.90
C MET A 5 -5.25 -2.72 -8.45
N ILE A 6 -4.51 -1.90 -9.14
CA ILE A 6 -3.07 -1.81 -8.94
C ILE A 6 -2.73 -1.48 -7.51
N ASN A 7 -3.41 -0.50 -6.93
CA ASN A 7 -3.08 -0.04 -5.59
C ASN A 7 -4.23 -0.17 -4.60
N SER A 8 -5.12 -1.12 -4.82
CA SER A 8 -6.19 -1.34 -3.85
C SER A 8 -5.62 -1.75 -2.49
N ARG A 9 -4.49 -2.47 -2.47
CA ARG A 9 -3.84 -2.82 -1.20
C ARG A 9 -3.37 -1.59 -0.46
N LEU A 10 -2.85 -0.61 -1.18
CA LEU A 10 -2.42 0.65 -0.57
C LEU A 10 -3.62 1.39 0.02
N ALA A 11 -4.71 1.49 -0.74
CA ALA A 11 -5.91 2.16 -0.25
C ALA A 11 -6.46 1.49 1.01
N VAL A 12 -6.52 0.17 1.01
CA VAL A 12 -6.99 -0.59 2.17
C VAL A 12 -6.08 -0.34 3.37
N ALA A 13 -4.77 -0.37 3.15
CA ALA A 13 -3.81 -0.16 4.24
C ALA A 13 -3.93 1.24 4.84
N ILE A 14 -4.08 2.26 4.01
CA ILE A 14 -4.26 3.62 4.48
C ILE A 14 -5.55 3.74 5.28
N HIS A 15 -6.63 3.12 4.80
CA HIS A 15 -7.91 3.12 5.50
C HIS A 15 -7.77 2.48 6.89
N ILE A 16 -7.11 1.31 6.93
CA ILE A 16 -6.89 0.60 8.19
C ILE A 16 -6.08 1.45 9.17
N LEU A 17 -4.98 2.03 8.70
CA LEU A 17 -4.15 2.87 9.56
C LEU A 17 -4.90 4.09 10.08
N SER A 18 -5.69 4.71 9.22
CA SER A 18 -6.50 5.87 9.61
C SER A 18 -7.49 5.49 10.70
N LEU A 19 -8.14 4.35 10.55
CA LEU A 19 -9.13 3.90 11.53
C LEU A 19 -8.47 3.55 12.86
N ILE A 20 -7.34 2.84 12.82
CA ILE A 20 -6.61 2.49 14.03
C ILE A 20 -6.11 3.74 14.74
N SER A 21 -5.72 4.75 13.98
CA SER A 21 -5.27 6.01 14.56
C SER A 21 -6.36 6.67 15.40
N THR A 22 -7.62 6.48 15.01
CA THR A 22 -8.74 7.09 15.73
C THR A 22 -9.37 6.15 16.76
N ASP A 23 -9.19 4.83 16.59
CA ASP A 23 -9.77 3.85 17.50
C ASP A 23 -8.85 2.63 17.62
N GLU A 24 -8.01 2.66 18.63
CA GLU A 24 -7.04 1.59 18.87
C GLU A 24 -7.66 0.28 19.30
N ARG A 25 -8.95 0.29 19.63
CA ARG A 25 -9.64 -0.93 20.06
C ARG A 25 -10.44 -1.58 18.96
N ALA A 26 -10.38 -1.05 17.76
CA ALA A 26 -11.12 -1.61 16.65
C ALA A 26 -10.67 -3.04 16.38
N SER A 27 -11.62 -3.96 16.34
CA SER A 27 -11.35 -5.36 16.00
C SER A 27 -11.21 -5.51 14.49
N SER A 28 -10.67 -6.65 14.07
CA SER A 28 -10.60 -6.96 12.63
C SER A 28 -11.97 -6.93 11.98
N ASP A 29 -13.00 -7.37 12.69
CA ASP A 29 -14.36 -7.36 12.15
C ASP A 29 -14.89 -5.94 11.99
N MET A 30 -14.64 -5.08 12.96
CA MET A 30 -15.04 -3.68 12.88
C MET A 30 -14.32 -2.97 11.73
N ILE A 31 -13.03 -3.25 11.59
CA ILE A 31 -12.24 -2.67 10.51
C ILE A 31 -12.74 -3.18 9.17
N ALA A 32 -13.03 -4.47 9.07
CA ALA A 32 -13.53 -5.06 7.84
C ALA A 32 -14.86 -4.44 7.42
N ASP A 33 -15.73 -4.14 8.38
CA ASP A 33 -16.98 -3.45 8.10
C ASP A 33 -16.73 -2.05 7.53
N SER A 34 -15.79 -1.33 8.14
CA SER A 34 -15.48 0.03 7.70
C SER A 34 -14.89 0.03 6.30
N VAL A 35 -13.97 -0.89 6.04
CA VAL A 35 -13.30 -0.99 4.75
C VAL A 35 -14.19 -1.66 3.69
N ASN A 36 -15.20 -2.40 4.13
CA ASN A 36 -16.07 -3.20 3.28
C ASN A 36 -15.29 -4.32 2.59
N THR A 37 -14.54 -5.07 3.39
CA THR A 37 -13.79 -6.23 2.94
C THR A 37 -13.92 -7.32 3.98
N ASN A 38 -13.29 -8.48 3.75
CA ASN A 38 -13.43 -9.55 4.73
C ASN A 38 -12.29 -9.47 5.77
N PRO A 39 -12.53 -10.01 6.98
CA PRO A 39 -11.55 -9.91 8.05
C PRO A 39 -10.21 -10.58 7.75
N VAL A 40 -10.17 -11.56 6.86
CA VAL A 40 -8.91 -12.22 6.48
C VAL A 40 -7.97 -11.22 5.81
N VAL A 41 -8.53 -10.40 4.91
CA VAL A 41 -7.74 -9.36 4.25
C VAL A 41 -7.23 -8.35 5.28
N VAL A 42 -8.08 -7.96 6.22
CA VAL A 42 -7.69 -7.02 7.26
C VAL A 42 -6.54 -7.59 8.10
N ARG A 43 -6.67 -8.82 8.55
CA ARG A 43 -5.63 -9.44 9.39
C ARG A 43 -4.31 -9.56 8.65
N ARG A 44 -4.37 -9.93 7.35
CA ARG A 44 -3.15 -10.02 6.54
C ARG A 44 -2.49 -8.66 6.38
N THR A 45 -3.28 -7.64 6.11
CA THR A 45 -2.75 -6.29 5.93
C THR A 45 -2.14 -5.78 7.24
N ILE A 46 -2.80 -6.00 8.36
CA ILE A 46 -2.27 -5.61 9.66
C ILE A 46 -0.94 -6.32 9.93
N SER A 47 -0.84 -7.60 9.59
CA SER A 47 0.40 -8.34 9.76
C SER A 47 1.53 -7.71 8.94
N GLN A 48 1.24 -7.34 7.70
CA GLN A 48 2.24 -6.70 6.84
C GLN A 48 2.67 -5.34 7.40
N LEU A 49 1.74 -4.58 7.94
CA LEU A 49 2.03 -3.28 8.52
C LEU A 49 2.86 -3.42 9.81
N LYS A 50 2.59 -4.46 10.60
CA LYS A 50 3.41 -4.75 11.78
C LYS A 50 4.84 -5.10 11.40
N LYS A 51 5.00 -5.93 10.37
CA LYS A 51 6.34 -6.31 9.90
C LYS A 51 7.12 -5.11 9.42
N ALA A 52 6.43 -4.13 8.86
CA ALA A 52 7.08 -2.91 8.37
C ALA A 52 7.37 -1.90 9.49
N GLY A 53 6.95 -2.19 10.70
CA GLY A 53 7.20 -1.30 11.82
C GLY A 53 6.24 -0.13 11.93
N LEU A 54 5.09 -0.23 11.27
CA LEU A 54 4.09 0.84 11.29
C LEU A 54 3.00 0.62 12.34
N LEU A 55 2.77 -0.63 12.71
CA LEU A 55 1.81 -0.98 13.74
C LEU A 55 2.45 -1.86 14.78
N THR A 56 1.92 -1.83 15.98
CA THR A 56 2.32 -2.71 17.06
C THR A 56 1.08 -3.15 17.81
N SER A 57 1.20 -4.26 18.55
CA SER A 57 0.16 -4.70 19.47
C SER A 57 0.82 -5.20 20.73
N ARG A 58 0.05 -5.19 21.82
CA ARG A 58 0.53 -5.66 23.10
C ARG A 58 -0.21 -6.94 23.48
N ALA A 59 0.51 -7.86 24.09
CA ALA A 59 -0.09 -9.11 24.53
C ALA A 59 -1.24 -8.83 25.51
N GLY A 60 -2.37 -9.51 25.30
CA GLY A 60 -3.52 -9.39 26.17
C GLY A 60 -4.34 -8.12 25.98
N VAL A 61 -3.96 -7.27 25.02
CA VAL A 61 -4.69 -6.03 24.74
C VAL A 61 -5.27 -6.15 23.32
N ALA A 62 -6.58 -5.91 23.20
CA ALA A 62 -7.22 -5.96 21.90
C ALA A 62 -6.77 -4.78 21.03
N GLY A 63 -6.74 -5.01 19.72
CA GLY A 63 -6.45 -3.96 18.76
C GLY A 63 -4.97 -3.78 18.49
N ALA A 64 -4.67 -2.73 17.77
CA ALA A 64 -3.32 -2.38 17.39
C ALA A 64 -3.15 -0.87 17.51
N SER A 65 -1.90 -0.43 17.58
CA SER A 65 -1.58 0.99 17.72
C SER A 65 -0.57 1.38 16.67
N LEU A 66 -0.60 2.64 16.25
CA LEU A 66 0.45 3.17 15.39
C LEU A 66 1.76 3.23 16.16
N LYS A 67 2.83 2.85 15.51
CA LYS A 67 4.15 2.89 16.12
C LYS A 67 4.78 4.26 16.01
N LYS A 68 4.31 5.08 15.08
CA LYS A 68 4.80 6.43 14.85
C LYS A 68 3.62 7.38 14.70
N ASP A 69 3.90 8.66 14.90
CA ASP A 69 2.89 9.68 14.64
C ASP A 69 2.48 9.63 13.17
N PRO A 70 1.19 9.83 12.86
CA PRO A 70 0.74 9.82 11.46
C PRO A 70 1.54 10.76 10.55
N SER A 71 2.02 11.88 11.07
CA SER A 71 2.81 12.81 10.27
C SER A 71 4.19 12.23 9.92
N GLU A 72 4.62 11.20 10.61
CA GLU A 72 5.91 10.54 10.37
C GLU A 72 5.79 9.27 9.55
N ILE A 73 4.57 8.87 9.22
CA ILE A 73 4.34 7.69 8.38
C ILE A 73 4.13 8.19 6.96
N THR A 74 5.09 7.90 6.08
CA THR A 74 4.94 8.29 4.67
C THR A 74 4.09 7.27 3.93
N LEU A 75 3.41 7.73 2.90
CA LEU A 75 2.65 6.80 2.07
C LEU A 75 3.56 5.83 1.34
N LEU A 76 4.81 6.20 1.13
CA LEU A 76 5.79 5.28 0.55
C LEU A 76 6.04 4.09 1.48
N GLU A 77 6.18 4.34 2.78
CA GLU A 77 6.35 3.25 3.74
C GLU A 77 5.16 2.30 3.72
N VAL A 78 3.95 2.87 3.67
CA VAL A 78 2.73 2.04 3.62
C VAL A 78 2.70 1.23 2.32
N TYR A 79 3.00 1.87 1.21
CA TYR A 79 3.03 1.21 -0.09
C TYR A 79 4.00 0.01 -0.07
N ARG A 80 5.20 0.22 0.43
CA ARG A 80 6.21 -0.85 0.47
C ARG A 80 5.83 -1.98 1.42
N ALA A 81 5.10 -1.66 2.47
CA ALA A 81 4.67 -2.67 3.43
C ALA A 81 3.70 -3.67 2.82
N VAL A 82 2.85 -3.22 1.91
CA VAL A 82 1.75 -4.04 1.39
C VAL A 82 1.86 -4.34 -0.10
N GLN A 83 2.91 -3.83 -0.75
CA GLN A 83 3.03 -4.07 -2.18
C GLN A 83 3.33 -5.55 -2.44
N ASN A 84 2.77 -6.04 -3.51
CA ASN A 84 3.09 -7.36 -4.00
C ASN A 84 4.43 -7.30 -4.72
N LYS A 85 5.14 -8.41 -4.72
CA LYS A 85 6.40 -8.48 -5.49
C LYS A 85 6.16 -8.40 -6.98
N GLU A 86 4.94 -8.69 -7.41
CA GLU A 86 4.60 -8.50 -8.81
C GLU A 86 4.63 -7.02 -9.12
N GLU A 87 5.17 -6.72 -10.26
CA GLU A 87 5.43 -5.35 -10.63
C GLU A 87 4.17 -4.57 -10.88
N LEU A 88 4.15 -3.32 -10.43
CA LEU A 88 3.12 -2.38 -10.77
C LEU A 88 3.00 -2.25 -12.29
N PHE A 89 4.15 -2.24 -12.96
CA PHE A 89 4.22 -2.17 -14.41
C PHE A 89 4.85 -3.46 -14.92
N ALA A 90 4.00 -4.45 -15.14
CA ALA A 90 4.47 -5.74 -15.63
C ALA A 90 4.85 -5.65 -17.09
N ILE A 91 5.88 -6.38 -17.45
CA ILE A 91 6.33 -6.50 -18.83
C ILE A 91 5.89 -7.86 -19.33
N HIS A 92 5.34 -7.89 -20.55
CA HIS A 92 4.92 -9.16 -21.12
C HIS A 92 6.14 -10.03 -21.44
N ASP A 93 5.95 -11.33 -21.36
CA ASP A 93 7.03 -12.29 -21.55
C ASP A 93 7.20 -12.64 -23.03
N ASN A 94 8.43 -13.01 -23.36
CA ASN A 94 8.77 -13.65 -24.62
C ASN A 94 8.38 -12.86 -25.86
N PRO A 95 8.76 -11.58 -25.94
CA PRO A 95 8.57 -10.87 -27.20
C PRO A 95 9.39 -11.53 -28.31
N ASN A 96 8.95 -11.36 -29.55
CA ASN A 96 9.61 -11.97 -30.69
C ASN A 96 11.01 -11.38 -30.89
N PRO A 97 12.08 -12.19 -30.72
CA PRO A 97 13.45 -11.66 -30.84
C PRO A 97 13.83 -11.32 -32.28
N ASP A 98 13.09 -11.81 -33.27
CA ASP A 98 13.38 -11.53 -34.67
C ASP A 98 12.82 -10.20 -35.14
N CYS A 99 11.93 -9.60 -34.34
CA CYS A 99 11.39 -8.29 -34.65
C CYS A 99 12.28 -7.23 -33.96
N PRO A 100 12.70 -6.18 -34.65
CA PRO A 100 13.53 -5.15 -34.00
C PRO A 100 12.85 -4.51 -32.82
N VAL A 101 11.54 -4.32 -32.86
CA VAL A 101 10.78 -3.82 -31.72
C VAL A 101 10.73 -4.87 -30.61
N GLY A 102 10.38 -6.11 -30.96
CA GLY A 102 10.32 -7.18 -29.98
C GLY A 102 11.65 -7.44 -29.31
N LYS A 103 12.74 -7.28 -30.04
CA LYS A 103 14.07 -7.50 -29.50
C LYS A 103 14.43 -6.46 -28.44
N ASN A 104 13.97 -5.23 -28.61
CA ASN A 104 14.40 -4.12 -27.76
C ASN A 104 13.33 -3.60 -26.82
N ILE A 105 12.09 -4.10 -26.92
CA ILE A 105 10.96 -3.52 -26.18
C ILE A 105 11.15 -3.66 -24.67
N GLN A 106 11.69 -4.79 -24.23
CA GLN A 106 11.84 -5.02 -22.80
C GLN A 106 12.75 -4.00 -22.14
N HIS A 107 13.89 -3.71 -22.78
CA HIS A 107 14.81 -2.71 -22.25
C HIS A 107 14.17 -1.33 -22.21
N ALA A 108 13.48 -0.95 -23.30
CA ALA A 108 12.82 0.34 -23.36
C ALA A 108 11.76 0.49 -22.30
N LEU A 109 10.97 -0.58 -22.06
CA LEU A 109 9.93 -0.56 -21.04
C LEU A 109 10.53 -0.54 -19.63
N ASP A 110 11.62 -1.27 -19.42
CA ASP A 110 12.31 -1.25 -18.14
C ASP A 110 12.73 0.17 -17.76
N GLU A 111 13.32 0.88 -18.70
CA GLU A 111 13.76 2.25 -18.44
C GLU A 111 12.58 3.18 -18.21
N THR A 112 11.56 3.08 -19.05
CA THR A 112 10.40 3.96 -18.98
C THR A 112 9.60 3.72 -17.71
N PHE A 113 9.29 2.45 -17.43
CA PHE A 113 8.51 2.09 -16.26
C PHE A 113 9.28 2.35 -14.97
N GLY A 114 10.59 2.13 -15.00
CA GLY A 114 11.44 2.45 -13.85
C GLY A 114 11.41 3.94 -13.52
N SER A 115 11.44 4.79 -14.53
CA SER A 115 11.35 6.22 -14.33
C SER A 115 10.00 6.64 -13.74
N VAL A 116 8.93 6.08 -14.28
CA VAL A 116 7.58 6.37 -13.78
C VAL A 116 7.43 5.90 -12.33
N GLN A 117 7.94 4.71 -12.04
CA GLN A 117 7.85 4.18 -10.68
C GLN A 117 8.64 5.03 -9.68
N ARG A 118 9.82 5.49 -10.07
CA ARG A 118 10.60 6.37 -9.20
C ARG A 118 9.88 7.69 -8.93
N ALA A 119 9.24 8.24 -9.96
CA ALA A 119 8.46 9.47 -9.78
C ALA A 119 7.30 9.25 -8.82
N MET A 120 6.60 8.13 -8.95
CA MET A 120 5.51 7.78 -8.06
C MET A 120 6.02 7.62 -6.62
N GLU A 121 7.14 6.91 -6.45
CA GLU A 121 7.68 6.68 -5.12
C GLU A 121 8.13 7.98 -4.46
N ASN A 122 8.71 8.88 -5.25
CA ASN A 122 9.11 10.19 -4.73
C ASN A 122 7.89 10.97 -4.25
N GLU A 123 6.81 10.91 -4.99
CA GLU A 123 5.59 11.61 -4.59
C GLU A 123 4.99 10.97 -3.33
N LEU A 124 4.97 9.65 -3.26
CA LEU A 124 4.48 8.96 -2.07
C LEU A 124 5.34 9.27 -0.85
N ALA A 125 6.64 9.46 -1.03
CA ALA A 125 7.53 9.81 0.07
C ALA A 125 7.26 11.23 0.60
N ASN A 126 6.65 12.07 -0.21
CA ASN A 126 6.35 13.45 0.19
C ASN A 126 4.98 13.61 0.82
N LYS A 127 4.21 12.53 0.93
CA LYS A 127 2.88 12.55 1.54
C LYS A 127 2.86 11.67 2.77
N SER A 128 2.13 12.08 3.79
CA SER A 128 2.05 11.33 5.03
C SER A 128 0.64 10.80 5.27
N LEU A 129 0.54 9.86 6.19
CA LEU A 129 -0.77 9.40 6.66
C LEU A 129 -1.58 10.57 7.20
N TYR A 130 -0.91 11.49 7.91
CA TYR A 130 -1.57 12.67 8.44
C TYR A 130 -2.22 13.49 7.32
N ASP A 131 -1.54 13.63 6.19
CA ASP A 131 -2.08 14.39 5.06
C ASP A 131 -3.42 13.81 4.60
N VAL A 132 -3.50 12.47 4.53
CA VAL A 132 -4.75 11.81 4.14
C VAL A 132 -5.81 12.01 5.21
N MET A 133 -5.45 11.78 6.47
CA MET A 133 -6.38 11.90 7.58
C MET A 133 -6.94 13.32 7.69
N ASN A 134 -6.12 14.31 7.39
CA ASN A 134 -6.55 15.68 7.43
C ASN A 134 -7.68 15.96 6.44
N HIS A 135 -7.71 15.25 5.33
CA HIS A 135 -8.82 15.35 4.38
C HIS A 135 -10.08 14.68 4.88
N LEU A 136 -9.96 13.73 5.79
CA LEU A 136 -11.12 13.00 6.30
C LEU A 136 -11.90 13.80 7.32
N PHE A 137 -11.22 14.64 8.07
CA PHE A 137 -11.80 15.28 9.25
C PHE A 137 -11.88 16.80 9.15
N CYS A 138 -11.51 17.34 8.02
CA CYS A 138 -11.57 18.81 7.84
C CYS A 138 -12.55 19.22 6.77
#